data_f2d472535d6bbb711d7c4522d9ba5838
#
_entry.id   f2d472535d6bbb711d7c4522d9ba5838
#
_cell.length_a   1.000
_cell.length_b   1.000
_cell.length_c   1.000
_cell.angle_alpha   90.00
_cell.angle_beta   90.00
_cell.angle_gamma   90.00
#
_symmetry.space_group_name_H-M   'P 1'
#
loop_
_entity.id
_entity.type
_entity.pdbx_description
1 polymer ?
#
loop_
_entity_poly.entity_id
_entity_poly.type
_entity_poly.pdbx_seq_one_letter_code
_entity_poly.pdbx_strand_id
1 'polypeptide(L)'
;MLHRSLHGPAGAPVITCLHAVGISSWMWQRVIAQLPEYRVLLIDLPGHGESRDTPWVSLPDTADLVAAAIRSDVDTSPVHLTALSLGSYVGLHLVLRHPDLCTSALLSGIHPGQMPNRRMMKLLSAIMAPLAPRPAFARRTARMMGAAVDVEGFVAAAGQTRASAFRRATNDVLDFDCTTLPAQTGTRLAFVAGSREHMLIRDGLDVFSARFAGSITAVAPGLGHGWAGEDPALFAQFLRAHIEGTPLQSELSP
;
A
#
# COMPACT_ATOMS: atom_id res chain seq x y z
N MET A 1 -13.36 -14.73 -2.60
CA MET A 1 -11.94 -14.94 -3.00
C MET A 1 -11.47 -13.66 -3.65
N LEU A 2 -10.23 -13.20 -3.37
CA LEU A 2 -9.72 -11.97 -3.98
C LEU A 2 -9.34 -12.19 -5.44
N HIS A 3 -9.58 -11.18 -6.29
CA HIS A 3 -9.02 -11.12 -7.63
C HIS A 3 -7.52 -10.86 -7.54
N ARG A 4 -6.77 -11.54 -8.37
CA ARG A 4 -5.33 -11.46 -8.43
C ARG A 4 -4.82 -11.82 -9.83
N SER A 5 -3.69 -11.22 -10.19
CA SER A 5 -3.01 -11.49 -11.45
C SER A 5 -1.51 -11.60 -11.23
N LEU A 6 -0.88 -12.56 -11.88
CA LEU A 6 0.54 -12.87 -11.75
C LEU A 6 1.25 -12.58 -13.07
N HIS A 7 2.26 -11.71 -13.02
CA HIS A 7 3.00 -11.20 -14.18
C HIS A 7 4.50 -11.48 -14.03
N GLY A 8 5.22 -11.50 -15.14
CA GLY A 8 6.68 -11.66 -15.17
C GLY A 8 7.15 -13.11 -15.29
N PRO A 9 8.47 -13.34 -15.25
CA PRO A 9 9.07 -14.64 -15.59
C PRO A 9 8.79 -15.70 -14.52
N ALA A 10 8.50 -16.92 -14.96
CA ALA A 10 8.35 -18.06 -14.07
C ALA A 10 9.66 -18.35 -13.34
N GLY A 11 9.58 -18.67 -12.04
CA GLY A 11 10.74 -18.98 -11.19
C GLY A 11 11.50 -17.76 -10.65
N ALA A 12 11.17 -16.54 -11.10
CA ALA A 12 11.74 -15.32 -10.51
C ALA A 12 11.20 -15.05 -9.09
N PRO A 13 11.95 -14.31 -8.26
CA PRO A 13 11.47 -13.87 -6.96
C PRO A 13 10.14 -13.12 -7.07
N VAL A 14 9.20 -13.40 -6.17
CA VAL A 14 7.84 -12.85 -6.25
C VAL A 14 7.72 -11.60 -5.40
N ILE A 15 7.16 -10.54 -5.99
CA ILE A 15 6.72 -9.32 -5.31
C ILE A 15 5.20 -9.30 -5.25
N THR A 16 4.62 -9.23 -4.06
CA THR A 16 3.18 -8.98 -3.89
C THR A 16 2.94 -7.49 -3.73
N CYS A 17 1.97 -6.93 -4.46
CA CYS A 17 1.65 -5.51 -4.47
C CYS A 17 0.24 -5.26 -3.93
N LEU A 18 0.12 -4.38 -2.91
CA LEU A 18 -1.16 -3.99 -2.30
C LEU A 18 -1.44 -2.50 -2.53
N HIS A 19 -2.60 -2.20 -3.11
CA HIS A 19 -2.96 -0.85 -3.58
C HIS A 19 -3.56 0.05 -2.48
N ALA A 20 -3.64 1.36 -2.78
CA ALA A 20 -4.26 2.37 -1.93
C ALA A 20 -5.80 2.30 -1.96
N VAL A 21 -6.46 2.96 -0.99
CA VAL A 21 -7.92 3.04 -0.93
C VAL A 21 -8.50 3.77 -2.15
N GLY A 22 -9.64 3.29 -2.65
CA GLY A 22 -10.40 3.95 -3.70
C GLY A 22 -9.88 3.75 -5.12
N ILE A 23 -8.91 2.86 -5.31
CA ILE A 23 -8.38 2.44 -6.62
C ILE A 23 -8.22 0.91 -6.63
N SER A 24 -7.42 0.36 -7.54
CA SER A 24 -7.14 -1.09 -7.66
C SER A 24 -5.65 -1.34 -7.88
N SER A 25 -5.29 -2.60 -8.05
CA SER A 25 -3.95 -3.04 -8.44
C SER A 25 -3.43 -2.38 -9.72
N TRP A 26 -4.32 -1.79 -10.54
CA TRP A 26 -3.97 -0.96 -11.68
C TRP A 26 -2.85 0.05 -11.38
N MET A 27 -2.82 0.64 -10.19
CA MET A 27 -1.80 1.65 -9.83
C MET A 27 -0.36 1.15 -9.95
N TRP A 28 -0.15 -0.15 -9.91
CA TRP A 28 1.17 -0.76 -9.94
C TRP A 28 1.72 -1.01 -11.34
N GLN A 29 0.89 -0.88 -12.40
CA GLN A 29 1.29 -1.23 -13.76
C GLN A 29 2.55 -0.51 -14.23
N ARG A 30 2.71 0.76 -13.87
CA ARG A 30 3.89 1.55 -14.26
C ARG A 30 5.13 1.18 -13.43
N VAL A 31 4.96 0.77 -12.18
CA VAL A 31 6.05 0.30 -11.32
C VAL A 31 6.54 -1.07 -11.77
N ILE A 32 5.62 -2.01 -12.05
CA ILE A 32 6.02 -3.36 -12.48
C ILE A 32 6.73 -3.36 -13.83
N ALA A 33 6.44 -2.41 -14.70
CA ALA A 33 7.16 -2.23 -15.97
C ALA A 33 8.66 -1.87 -15.76
N GLN A 34 9.03 -1.40 -14.57
CA GLN A 34 10.42 -1.13 -14.18
C GLN A 34 11.11 -2.34 -13.52
N LEU A 35 10.39 -3.46 -13.32
CA LEU A 35 10.82 -4.63 -12.54
C LEU A 35 10.70 -5.93 -13.38
N PRO A 36 11.25 -5.97 -14.61
CA PRO A 36 11.07 -7.12 -15.53
C PRO A 36 11.74 -8.41 -15.01
N GLU A 37 12.68 -8.31 -14.08
CA GLU A 37 13.40 -9.42 -13.46
C GLU A 37 12.61 -10.12 -12.35
N TYR A 38 11.50 -9.53 -11.89
CA TYR A 38 10.66 -10.09 -10.83
C TYR A 38 9.36 -10.67 -11.36
N ARG A 39 8.83 -11.63 -10.65
CA ARG A 39 7.45 -12.09 -10.81
C ARG A 39 6.55 -11.29 -9.85
N VAL A 40 5.48 -10.67 -10.35
CA VAL A 40 4.68 -9.74 -9.57
C VAL A 40 3.26 -10.26 -9.43
N LEU A 41 2.81 -10.44 -8.16
CA LEU A 41 1.45 -10.77 -7.79
C LEU A 41 0.70 -9.48 -7.45
N LEU A 42 -0.23 -9.09 -8.30
CA LEU A 42 -1.14 -7.97 -8.08
C LEU A 42 -2.42 -8.47 -7.43
N ILE A 43 -2.84 -7.83 -6.33
CA ILE A 43 -4.06 -8.21 -5.60
C ILE A 43 -4.99 -7.01 -5.51
N ASP A 44 -6.25 -7.19 -5.90
CA ASP A 44 -7.31 -6.24 -5.61
C ASP A 44 -7.87 -6.52 -4.21
N LEU A 45 -7.80 -5.52 -3.33
CA LEU A 45 -8.30 -5.62 -1.95
C LEU A 45 -9.82 -5.67 -1.91
N PRO A 46 -10.45 -6.22 -0.85
CA PRO A 46 -11.90 -6.33 -0.75
C PRO A 46 -12.62 -5.01 -1.03
N GLY A 47 -13.64 -5.07 -1.88
CA GLY A 47 -14.46 -3.93 -2.29
C GLY A 47 -13.84 -3.02 -3.34
N HIS A 48 -12.68 -3.38 -3.91
CA HIS A 48 -11.95 -2.61 -4.92
C HIS A 48 -11.70 -3.47 -6.16
N GLY A 49 -11.58 -2.82 -7.32
CA GLY A 49 -11.27 -3.46 -8.59
C GLY A 49 -12.18 -4.66 -8.88
N GLU A 50 -11.60 -5.75 -9.35
CA GLU A 50 -12.32 -7.00 -9.62
C GLU A 50 -12.69 -7.77 -8.32
N SER A 51 -12.17 -7.36 -7.15
CA SER A 51 -12.61 -7.83 -5.82
C SER A 51 -13.78 -7.03 -5.24
N ARG A 52 -14.44 -6.19 -6.05
CA ARG A 52 -15.49 -5.26 -5.60
C ARG A 52 -16.65 -5.95 -4.87
N ASP A 53 -16.95 -7.20 -5.17
CA ASP A 53 -18.03 -7.96 -4.56
C ASP A 53 -17.61 -8.72 -3.29
N THR A 54 -16.33 -8.76 -2.97
CA THR A 54 -15.81 -9.23 -1.69
C THR A 54 -15.96 -8.10 -0.66
N PRO A 55 -16.71 -8.29 0.45
CA PRO A 55 -16.94 -7.22 1.41
C PRO A 55 -15.66 -6.90 2.20
N TRP A 56 -15.42 -5.62 2.47
CA TRP A 56 -14.42 -5.19 3.44
C TRP A 56 -14.93 -5.48 4.85
N VAL A 57 -14.15 -6.17 5.66
CA VAL A 57 -14.45 -6.47 7.08
C VAL A 57 -13.55 -5.62 7.99
N SER A 58 -12.24 -5.89 7.96
CA SER A 58 -11.22 -5.16 8.74
C SER A 58 -9.83 -5.29 8.10
N LEU A 59 -8.85 -4.53 8.63
CA LEU A 59 -7.44 -4.66 8.23
C LEU A 59 -6.90 -6.09 8.50
N PRO A 60 -7.08 -6.69 9.71
CA PRO A 60 -6.63 -8.05 9.97
C PRO A 60 -7.27 -9.12 9.07
N ASP A 61 -8.61 -9.07 8.89
CA ASP A 61 -9.30 -10.03 8.01
C ASP A 61 -8.82 -9.89 6.56
N THR A 62 -8.55 -8.67 6.11
CA THR A 62 -8.01 -8.44 4.77
C THR A 62 -6.59 -9.00 4.64
N ALA A 63 -5.75 -8.86 5.68
CA ALA A 63 -4.43 -9.47 5.70
C ALA A 63 -4.49 -10.99 5.60
N ASP A 64 -5.44 -11.63 6.28
CA ASP A 64 -5.65 -13.09 6.20
C ASP A 64 -6.11 -13.53 4.80
N LEU A 65 -6.96 -12.74 4.14
CA LEU A 65 -7.36 -13.00 2.74
C LEU A 65 -6.19 -12.85 1.77
N VAL A 66 -5.32 -11.85 1.98
CA VAL A 66 -4.09 -11.67 1.19
C VAL A 66 -3.13 -12.83 1.42
N ALA A 67 -2.94 -13.27 2.66
CA ALA A 67 -2.11 -14.43 2.97
C ALA A 67 -2.60 -15.70 2.25
N ALA A 68 -3.91 -15.93 2.26
CA ALA A 68 -4.51 -17.06 1.55
C ALA A 68 -4.29 -16.96 0.02
N ALA A 69 -4.38 -15.75 -0.55
CA ALA A 69 -4.12 -15.52 -1.96
C ALA A 69 -2.65 -15.80 -2.34
N ILE A 70 -1.70 -15.33 -1.54
CA ILE A 70 -0.27 -15.60 -1.75
C ILE A 70 0.01 -17.10 -1.72
N ARG A 71 -0.47 -17.81 -0.68
CA ARG A 71 -0.28 -19.27 -0.54
C ARG A 71 -0.91 -20.08 -1.66
N SER A 72 -1.97 -19.57 -2.28
CA SER A 72 -2.63 -20.24 -3.41
C SER A 72 -1.89 -20.12 -4.73
N ASP A 73 -1.21 -18.98 -4.97
CA ASP A 73 -0.68 -18.64 -6.29
C ASP A 73 0.85 -18.65 -6.36
N VAL A 74 1.52 -18.75 -5.21
CA VAL A 74 2.97 -18.72 -5.13
C VAL A 74 3.49 -20.00 -4.50
N ASP A 75 4.08 -20.86 -5.33
CA ASP A 75 4.67 -22.13 -4.88
C ASP A 75 5.97 -21.94 -4.08
N THR A 76 6.63 -20.78 -4.24
CA THR A 76 7.90 -20.44 -3.61
C THR A 76 7.72 -19.30 -2.62
N SER A 77 7.23 -19.60 -1.43
CA SER A 77 7.30 -18.69 -0.27
C SER A 77 8.70 -18.74 0.35
N PRO A 78 9.15 -17.64 0.98
CA PRO A 78 8.48 -16.36 1.19
C PRO A 78 8.61 -15.39 0.00
N VAL A 79 7.68 -14.44 -0.06
CA VAL A 79 7.65 -13.37 -1.09
C VAL A 79 8.24 -12.05 -0.57
N HIS A 80 8.42 -11.09 -1.47
CA HIS A 80 8.61 -9.69 -1.12
C HIS A 80 7.25 -8.96 -1.19
N LEU A 81 7.03 -8.00 -0.30
CA LEU A 81 5.80 -7.22 -0.24
C LEU A 81 6.09 -5.75 -0.55
N THR A 82 5.25 -5.13 -1.38
CA THR A 82 5.20 -3.68 -1.47
C THR A 82 3.77 -3.18 -1.39
N ALA A 83 3.59 -2.03 -0.75
CA ALA A 83 2.26 -1.51 -0.49
C ALA A 83 2.24 0.01 -0.38
N LEU A 84 1.10 0.62 -0.71
CA LEU A 84 0.88 2.05 -0.56
C LEU A 84 -0.42 2.32 0.22
N SER A 85 -0.35 3.26 1.18
CA SER A 85 -1.53 3.75 1.91
C SER A 85 -2.32 2.61 2.54
N LEU A 86 -3.61 2.41 2.19
CA LEU A 86 -4.43 1.30 2.69
C LEU A 86 -3.70 -0.05 2.62
N GLY A 87 -3.04 -0.31 1.49
CA GLY A 87 -2.25 -1.53 1.31
C GLY A 87 -1.15 -1.69 2.34
N SER A 88 -0.53 -0.59 2.79
CA SER A 88 0.54 -0.62 3.80
C SER A 88 0.03 -1.01 5.20
N TYR A 89 -1.17 -0.57 5.57
CA TYR A 89 -1.80 -1.01 6.83
C TYR A 89 -2.14 -2.51 6.78
N VAL A 90 -2.70 -2.97 5.65
CA VAL A 90 -2.94 -4.40 5.42
C VAL A 90 -1.62 -5.18 5.42
N GLY A 91 -0.60 -4.65 4.74
CA GLY A 91 0.73 -5.26 4.65
C GLY A 91 1.41 -5.40 6.02
N LEU A 92 1.30 -4.39 6.88
CA LEU A 92 1.84 -4.48 8.24
C LEU A 92 1.12 -5.55 9.06
N HIS A 93 -0.22 -5.64 8.97
CA HIS A 93 -0.95 -6.74 9.60
C HIS A 93 -0.54 -8.10 9.02
N LEU A 94 -0.33 -8.19 7.70
CA LEU A 94 0.08 -9.42 7.02
C LEU A 94 1.40 -9.96 7.59
N VAL A 95 2.44 -9.14 7.63
CA VAL A 95 3.78 -9.59 8.08
C VAL A 95 3.84 -9.89 9.56
N LEU A 96 2.97 -9.29 10.37
CA LEU A 96 2.89 -9.55 11.80
C LEU A 96 2.07 -10.81 12.14
N ARG A 97 1.05 -11.13 11.34
CA ARG A 97 0.16 -12.30 11.53
C ARG A 97 0.67 -13.56 10.83
N HIS A 98 1.42 -13.37 9.74
CA HIS A 98 1.98 -14.45 8.90
C HIS A 98 3.48 -14.21 8.67
N PRO A 99 4.32 -14.32 9.73
CA PRO A 99 5.74 -13.94 9.70
C PRO A 99 6.59 -14.82 8.78
N ASP A 100 6.08 -15.98 8.38
CA ASP A 100 6.70 -16.93 7.45
C ASP A 100 6.50 -16.55 5.98
N LEU A 101 5.61 -15.61 5.68
CA LEU A 101 5.12 -15.38 4.33
C LEU A 101 5.96 -14.38 3.54
N CYS A 102 6.60 -13.43 4.22
CA CYS A 102 7.34 -12.35 3.56
C CYS A 102 8.78 -12.24 4.05
N THR A 103 9.74 -12.21 3.12
CA THR A 103 11.16 -11.93 3.43
C THR A 103 11.39 -10.45 3.72
N SER A 104 10.75 -9.57 2.96
CA SER A 104 10.84 -8.12 3.13
C SER A 104 9.52 -7.44 2.78
N ALA A 105 9.29 -6.26 3.36
CA ALA A 105 8.13 -5.44 3.08
C ALA A 105 8.50 -3.96 3.03
N LEU A 106 8.19 -3.30 1.90
CA LEU A 106 8.28 -1.86 1.72
C LEU A 106 6.88 -1.27 1.83
N LEU A 107 6.62 -0.56 2.93
CA LEU A 107 5.33 0.00 3.29
C LEU A 107 5.38 1.53 3.19
N SER A 108 4.60 2.11 2.30
CA SER A 108 4.63 3.55 2.04
C SER A 108 3.30 4.24 2.39
N GLY A 109 3.40 5.50 2.83
CA GLY A 109 2.23 6.34 3.06
C GLY A 109 1.37 5.90 4.25
N ILE A 110 2.00 5.45 5.33
CA ILE A 110 1.35 4.96 6.57
C ILE A 110 1.65 5.90 7.74
N HIS A 111 0.67 6.19 8.60
CA HIS A 111 0.87 6.88 9.87
C HIS A 111 0.80 5.89 11.05
N PRO A 112 1.51 6.15 12.18
CA PRO A 112 1.66 5.17 13.24
C PRO A 112 0.51 5.11 14.25
N GLY A 113 -0.27 6.17 14.42
CA GLY A 113 -1.27 6.29 15.46
C GLY A 113 -2.62 6.77 14.94
N GLN A 114 -3.60 6.82 15.84
CA GLN A 114 -4.95 7.27 15.49
C GLN A 114 -4.94 8.69 14.95
N MET A 115 -5.69 8.92 13.87
CA MET A 115 -5.79 10.25 13.27
C MET A 115 -6.46 11.26 14.22
N PRO A 116 -5.89 12.48 14.35
CA PRO A 116 -6.57 13.58 15.07
C PRO A 116 -7.97 13.82 14.47
N ASN A 117 -8.93 14.18 15.33
CA ASN A 117 -10.31 14.45 14.89
C ASN A 117 -10.98 13.33 14.09
N ARG A 118 -10.59 12.07 14.30
CA ARG A 118 -11.08 10.91 13.54
C ARG A 118 -12.61 10.82 13.48
N ARG A 119 -13.34 11.24 14.52
CA ARG A 119 -14.81 11.23 14.50
C ARG A 119 -15.37 12.12 13.39
N MET A 120 -14.83 13.32 13.25
CA MET A 120 -15.21 14.25 12.19
C MET A 120 -14.76 13.72 10.81
N MET A 121 -13.55 13.17 10.72
CA MET A 121 -13.04 12.58 9.49
C MET A 121 -13.87 11.36 9.03
N LYS A 122 -14.36 10.53 9.95
CA LYS A 122 -15.29 9.44 9.66
C LYS A 122 -16.64 9.93 9.13
N LEU A 123 -17.17 11.02 9.71
CA LEU A 123 -18.38 11.65 9.19
C LEU A 123 -18.16 12.18 7.77
N LEU A 124 -17.04 12.86 7.53
CA LEU A 124 -16.67 13.35 6.21
C LEU A 124 -16.49 12.18 5.22
N SER A 125 -15.80 11.11 5.63
CA SER A 125 -15.66 9.88 4.82
C SER A 125 -17.01 9.28 4.44
N ALA A 126 -17.98 9.25 5.37
CA ALA A 126 -19.32 8.74 5.08
C ALA A 126 -20.05 9.58 4.00
N ILE A 127 -19.84 10.91 4.01
CA ILE A 127 -20.40 11.82 3.00
C ILE A 127 -19.66 11.66 1.66
N MET A 128 -18.35 11.47 1.68
CA MET A 128 -17.52 11.41 0.48
C MET A 128 -17.53 10.04 -0.21
N ALA A 129 -17.75 8.95 0.54
CA ALA A 129 -17.70 7.60 0.02
C ALA A 129 -18.61 7.35 -1.21
N PRO A 130 -19.86 7.84 -1.26
CA PRO A 130 -20.69 7.70 -2.46
C PRO A 130 -20.19 8.48 -3.68
N LEU A 131 -19.29 9.45 -3.46
CA LEU A 131 -18.70 10.27 -4.51
C LEU A 131 -17.38 9.67 -5.04
N ALA A 132 -16.69 8.87 -4.24
CA ALA A 132 -15.38 8.30 -4.59
C ALA A 132 -15.36 7.61 -5.97
N PRO A 133 -16.33 6.75 -6.34
CA PRO A 133 -16.36 6.10 -7.64
C PRO A 133 -16.88 6.99 -8.79
N ARG A 134 -17.28 8.24 -8.51
CA ARG A 134 -17.82 9.14 -9.56
C ARG A 134 -16.70 9.75 -10.38
N PRO A 135 -16.79 9.76 -11.73
CA PRO A 135 -15.71 10.21 -12.61
C PRO A 135 -15.20 11.63 -12.31
N ALA A 136 -16.10 12.59 -12.05
CA ALA A 136 -15.70 13.97 -11.75
C ALA A 136 -14.90 14.08 -10.45
N PHE A 137 -15.28 13.32 -9.42
CA PHE A 137 -14.58 13.26 -8.14
C PHE A 137 -13.24 12.52 -8.30
N ALA A 138 -13.23 11.38 -8.99
CA ALA A 138 -12.03 10.61 -9.28
C ALA A 138 -10.99 11.42 -10.06
N ARG A 139 -11.40 12.18 -11.10
CA ARG A 139 -10.49 13.08 -11.83
C ARG A 139 -9.86 14.14 -10.93
N ARG A 140 -10.63 14.72 -10.01
CA ARG A 140 -10.10 15.70 -9.06
C ARG A 140 -9.08 15.03 -8.11
N THR A 141 -9.43 13.86 -7.58
CA THR A 141 -8.55 13.09 -6.69
C THR A 141 -7.27 12.67 -7.39
N ALA A 142 -7.34 12.18 -8.64
CA ALA A 142 -6.17 11.81 -9.43
C ALA A 142 -5.15 12.95 -9.53
N ARG A 143 -5.61 14.19 -9.81
CA ARG A 143 -4.73 15.36 -9.90
C ARG A 143 -4.10 15.72 -8.56
N MET A 144 -4.83 15.56 -7.45
CA MET A 144 -4.32 15.83 -6.11
C MET A 144 -3.32 14.78 -5.64
N MET A 145 -3.46 13.54 -6.10
CA MET A 145 -2.63 12.39 -5.70
C MET A 145 -1.43 12.14 -6.62
N GLY A 146 -1.11 13.08 -7.52
CA GLY A 146 0.01 12.92 -8.44
C GLY A 146 -0.22 11.94 -9.60
N ALA A 147 -1.43 11.40 -9.76
CA ALA A 147 -1.78 10.51 -10.87
C ALA A 147 -2.10 11.27 -12.18
N ALA A 148 -1.48 12.43 -12.37
CA ALA A 148 -1.73 13.28 -13.53
C ALA A 148 -1.32 12.66 -14.87
N VAL A 149 -0.48 11.62 -14.84
CA VAL A 149 0.04 10.95 -16.04
C VAL A 149 -0.99 10.00 -16.66
N ASP A 150 -1.90 9.41 -15.86
CA ASP A 150 -2.99 8.54 -16.33
C ASP A 150 -4.26 8.75 -15.51
N VAL A 151 -4.89 9.89 -15.75
CA VAL A 151 -6.14 10.29 -15.08
C VAL A 151 -7.30 9.36 -15.44
N GLU A 152 -7.38 8.90 -16.68
CA GLU A 152 -8.49 8.04 -17.11
C GLU A 152 -8.37 6.61 -16.56
N GLY A 153 -7.16 6.06 -16.47
CA GLY A 153 -6.91 4.81 -15.77
C GLY A 153 -7.28 4.90 -14.28
N PHE A 154 -6.92 6.00 -13.62
CA PHE A 154 -7.35 6.26 -12.24
C PHE A 154 -8.89 6.31 -12.11
N VAL A 155 -9.57 7.01 -13.03
CA VAL A 155 -11.04 7.11 -13.03
C VAL A 155 -11.69 5.74 -13.22
N ALA A 156 -11.17 4.94 -14.14
CA ALA A 156 -11.67 3.58 -14.37
C ALA A 156 -11.51 2.70 -13.12
N ALA A 157 -10.33 2.71 -12.50
CA ALA A 157 -10.04 1.96 -11.28
C ALA A 157 -10.92 2.43 -10.10
N ALA A 158 -11.06 3.75 -9.90
CA ALA A 158 -11.92 4.31 -8.86
C ALA A 158 -13.40 3.93 -9.06
N GLY A 159 -13.87 3.88 -10.31
CA GLY A 159 -15.22 3.47 -10.66
C GLY A 159 -15.59 2.04 -10.24
N GLN A 160 -14.60 1.20 -10.02
CA GLN A 160 -14.76 -0.18 -9.56
C GLN A 160 -14.76 -0.31 -8.02
N THR A 161 -14.64 0.79 -7.28
CA THR A 161 -14.64 0.77 -5.81
C THR A 161 -16.07 0.82 -5.25
N ARG A 162 -16.39 -0.08 -4.32
CA ARG A 162 -17.64 -0.02 -3.56
C ARG A 162 -17.56 1.08 -2.49
N ALA A 163 -18.52 2.00 -2.48
CA ALA A 163 -18.59 3.10 -1.52
C ALA A 163 -18.57 2.60 -0.05
N SER A 164 -19.23 1.46 0.22
CA SER A 164 -19.22 0.86 1.57
C SER A 164 -17.83 0.36 1.98
N ALA A 165 -17.08 -0.22 1.07
CA ALA A 165 -15.69 -0.67 1.31
C ALA A 165 -14.76 0.53 1.48
N PHE A 166 -14.85 1.54 0.60
CA PHE A 166 -14.11 2.79 0.74
C PHE A 166 -14.27 3.40 2.14
N ARG A 167 -15.53 3.53 2.61
CA ARG A 167 -15.84 4.11 3.93
C ARG A 167 -15.27 3.26 5.07
N ARG A 168 -15.48 1.92 5.04
CA ARG A 168 -15.02 1.03 6.11
C ARG A 168 -13.49 1.01 6.18
N ALA A 169 -12.82 0.80 5.05
CA ALA A 169 -11.36 0.80 4.97
C ALA A 169 -10.76 2.14 5.44
N THR A 170 -11.35 3.28 5.01
CA THR A 170 -10.93 4.60 5.50
C THR A 170 -11.11 4.71 7.03
N ASN A 171 -12.21 4.21 7.58
CA ASN A 171 -12.44 4.26 9.03
C ASN A 171 -11.41 3.42 9.80
N ASP A 172 -11.05 2.23 9.28
CA ASP A 172 -10.02 1.39 9.89
C ASP A 172 -8.65 2.09 9.88
N VAL A 173 -8.31 2.75 8.77
CA VAL A 173 -7.09 3.57 8.68
C VAL A 173 -7.10 4.72 9.70
N LEU A 174 -8.24 5.42 9.87
CA LEU A 174 -8.36 6.52 10.84
C LEU A 174 -8.24 6.07 12.29
N ASP A 175 -8.61 4.82 12.58
CA ASP A 175 -8.51 4.21 13.93
C ASP A 175 -7.20 3.45 14.15
N PHE A 176 -6.37 3.29 13.11
CA PHE A 176 -5.15 2.52 13.19
C PHE A 176 -4.21 3.04 14.28
N ASP A 177 -3.63 2.12 15.05
CA ASP A 177 -2.66 2.43 16.08
C ASP A 177 -1.62 1.29 16.14
N CYS A 178 -0.40 1.57 15.70
CA CYS A 178 0.67 0.58 15.67
C CYS A 178 1.09 0.11 17.06
N THR A 179 0.80 0.88 18.12
CA THR A 179 1.15 0.51 19.50
C THR A 179 0.37 -0.72 19.99
N THR A 180 -0.78 -1.00 19.37
CA THR A 180 -1.61 -2.18 19.68
C THR A 180 -1.14 -3.46 18.99
N LEU A 181 -0.18 -3.35 18.07
CA LEU A 181 0.35 -4.47 17.29
C LEU A 181 1.59 -5.09 17.96
N PRO A 182 1.94 -6.36 17.67
CA PRO A 182 3.24 -6.92 18.03
C PRO A 182 4.39 -6.05 17.50
N ALA A 183 5.50 -5.96 18.25
CA ALA A 183 6.65 -5.14 17.86
C ALA A 183 7.70 -5.92 17.06
N GLN A 184 7.55 -7.23 16.93
CA GLN A 184 8.55 -8.09 16.31
C GLN A 184 7.96 -8.86 15.12
N THR A 185 8.74 -8.94 14.06
CA THR A 185 8.49 -9.76 12.88
C THR A 185 9.82 -10.29 12.33
N GLY A 186 9.80 -11.46 11.68
CA GLY A 186 10.95 -11.97 10.93
C GLY A 186 11.17 -11.27 9.57
N THR A 187 10.20 -10.47 9.15
CA THR A 187 10.24 -9.73 7.87
C THR A 187 11.09 -8.47 8.01
N ARG A 188 12.00 -8.21 7.07
CA ARG A 188 12.69 -6.92 6.97
C ARG A 188 11.70 -5.84 6.56
N LEU A 189 11.54 -4.81 7.38
CA LEU A 189 10.61 -3.71 7.14
C LEU A 189 11.32 -2.46 6.62
N ALA A 190 10.73 -1.82 5.62
CA ALA A 190 11.04 -0.44 5.26
C ALA A 190 9.76 0.39 5.29
N PHE A 191 9.80 1.54 5.97
CA PHE A 191 8.73 2.53 5.96
C PHE A 191 9.20 3.74 5.17
N VAL A 192 8.42 4.11 4.13
CA VAL A 192 8.82 5.18 3.20
C VAL A 192 7.71 6.21 3.09
N ALA A 193 8.10 7.47 3.04
CA ALA A 193 7.19 8.59 2.80
C ALA A 193 7.71 9.48 1.67
N GLY A 194 6.81 10.11 0.92
CA GLY A 194 7.19 11.23 0.05
C GLY A 194 7.48 12.49 0.88
N SER A 195 8.45 13.29 0.47
CA SER A 195 8.82 14.52 1.23
C SER A 195 7.71 15.56 1.28
N ARG A 196 6.73 15.50 0.38
CA ARG A 196 5.54 16.37 0.33
C ARG A 196 4.30 15.74 0.99
N GLU A 197 4.44 14.56 1.61
CA GLU A 197 3.34 13.96 2.36
C GLU A 197 3.00 14.75 3.64
N HIS A 198 1.83 14.48 4.18
CA HIS A 198 1.38 15.07 5.43
C HIS A 198 2.38 14.76 6.57
N MET A 199 2.63 15.74 7.44
CA MET A 199 3.59 15.62 8.54
C MET A 199 3.37 14.36 9.41
N LEU A 200 2.13 13.97 9.68
CA LEU A 200 1.83 12.76 10.47
C LEU A 200 2.41 11.46 9.85
N ILE A 201 2.58 11.42 8.53
CA ILE A 201 3.19 10.28 7.86
C ILE A 201 4.72 10.40 7.94
N ARG A 202 5.27 11.58 7.65
CA ARG A 202 6.71 11.83 7.66
C ARG A 202 7.31 11.68 9.06
N ASP A 203 6.73 12.37 10.04
CA ASP A 203 7.17 12.30 11.44
C ASP A 203 6.87 10.91 12.06
N GLY A 204 5.90 10.20 11.47
CA GLY A 204 5.56 8.83 11.81
C GLY A 204 6.67 7.82 11.52
N LEU A 205 7.61 8.12 10.61
CA LEU A 205 8.74 7.25 10.29
C LEU A 205 9.60 6.98 11.52
N ASP A 206 9.84 7.98 12.37
CA ASP A 206 10.61 7.83 13.60
C ASP A 206 9.90 6.91 14.61
N VAL A 207 8.56 7.01 14.68
CA VAL A 207 7.76 6.14 15.54
C VAL A 207 7.82 4.69 15.08
N PHE A 208 7.75 4.44 13.76
CA PHE A 208 7.89 3.10 13.21
C PHE A 208 9.30 2.55 13.42
N SER A 209 10.35 3.36 13.20
CA SER A 209 11.74 2.96 13.45
C SER A 209 11.98 2.58 14.91
N ALA A 210 11.43 3.35 15.85
CA ALA A 210 11.52 3.06 17.27
C ALA A 210 10.71 1.80 17.68
N ARG A 211 9.57 1.58 17.02
CA ARG A 211 8.64 0.46 17.34
C ARG A 211 9.12 -0.87 16.77
N PHE A 212 9.62 -0.87 15.53
CA PHE A 212 10.05 -2.08 14.81
C PHE A 212 11.57 -2.08 14.65
N ALA A 213 12.26 -2.61 15.65
CA ALA A 213 13.73 -2.63 15.68
C ALA A 213 14.30 -3.27 14.41
N GLY A 214 15.30 -2.61 13.80
CA GLY A 214 15.92 -3.05 12.55
C GLY A 214 15.13 -2.68 11.29
N SER A 215 14.00 -1.97 11.41
CA SER A 215 13.33 -1.40 10.23
C SER A 215 14.14 -0.22 9.65
N ILE A 216 14.01 -0.04 8.34
CA ILE A 216 14.61 1.08 7.60
C ILE A 216 13.54 2.13 7.39
N THR A 217 13.90 3.40 7.52
CA THR A 217 13.04 4.53 7.14
C THR A 217 13.70 5.35 6.04
N ALA A 218 12.90 5.84 5.09
CA ALA A 218 13.40 6.68 4.01
C ALA A 218 12.34 7.69 3.55
N VAL A 219 12.83 8.78 2.93
CA VAL A 219 11.97 9.82 2.35
C VAL A 219 12.26 9.94 0.86
N ALA A 220 11.24 9.80 0.01
CA ALA A 220 11.33 10.00 -1.42
C ALA A 220 11.30 11.52 -1.72
N PRO A 221 12.38 12.11 -2.25
CA PRO A 221 12.53 13.55 -2.37
C PRO A 221 11.57 14.14 -3.42
N GLY A 222 10.96 15.30 -3.13
CA GLY A 222 10.11 16.03 -4.06
C GLY A 222 8.77 15.36 -4.41
N LEU A 223 8.40 14.24 -3.76
CA LEU A 223 7.23 13.45 -4.11
C LEU A 223 6.14 13.48 -3.03
N GLY A 224 4.89 13.22 -3.43
CA GLY A 224 3.71 13.22 -2.56
C GLY A 224 3.24 11.81 -2.20
N HIS A 225 1.99 11.71 -1.73
CA HIS A 225 1.40 10.44 -1.29
C HIS A 225 1.28 9.39 -2.41
N GLY A 226 1.07 9.83 -3.64
CA GLY A 226 0.94 8.95 -4.81
C GLY A 226 2.25 8.69 -5.54
N TRP A 227 3.40 8.79 -4.87
CA TRP A 227 4.72 8.79 -5.51
C TRP A 227 5.06 7.55 -6.34
N ALA A 228 4.46 6.40 -6.06
CA ALA A 228 4.56 5.23 -6.93
C ALA A 228 4.03 5.49 -8.36
N GLY A 229 3.07 6.41 -8.50
CA GLY A 229 2.56 6.87 -9.78
C GLY A 229 3.29 8.12 -10.32
N GLU A 230 3.79 8.98 -9.43
CA GLU A 230 4.53 10.20 -9.80
C GLU A 230 5.90 9.84 -10.40
N ASP A 231 6.65 8.96 -9.72
CA ASP A 231 7.95 8.46 -10.18
C ASP A 231 8.07 6.93 -9.96
N PRO A 232 7.51 6.13 -10.88
CA PRO A 232 7.55 4.67 -10.77
C PRO A 232 8.97 4.10 -10.88
N ALA A 233 9.90 4.79 -11.53
CA ALA A 233 11.29 4.37 -11.63
C ALA A 233 12.01 4.49 -10.28
N LEU A 234 11.86 5.62 -9.60
CA LEU A 234 12.40 5.81 -8.26
C LEU A 234 11.75 4.84 -7.26
N PHE A 235 10.43 4.60 -7.37
CA PHE A 235 9.76 3.60 -6.51
C PHE A 235 10.36 2.20 -6.70
N ALA A 236 10.54 1.78 -7.95
CA ALA A 236 11.16 0.50 -8.27
C ALA A 236 12.61 0.40 -7.77
N GLN A 237 13.36 1.49 -7.81
CA GLN A 237 14.72 1.60 -7.25
C GLN A 237 14.74 1.35 -5.74
N PHE A 238 13.85 2.03 -4.99
CA PHE A 238 13.70 1.82 -3.55
C PHE A 238 13.32 0.38 -3.23
N LEU A 239 12.36 -0.17 -3.97
CA LEU A 239 11.91 -1.54 -3.76
C LEU A 239 13.03 -2.56 -4.03
N ARG A 240 13.77 -2.41 -5.15
CA ARG A 240 14.90 -3.26 -5.50
C ARG A 240 15.99 -3.20 -4.43
N ALA A 241 16.40 -2.00 -4.01
CA ALA A 241 17.40 -1.82 -2.98
C ALA A 241 16.98 -2.49 -1.65
N HIS A 242 15.69 -2.37 -1.28
CA HIS A 242 15.17 -3.03 -0.09
C HIS A 242 15.17 -4.56 -0.22
N ILE A 243 14.80 -5.11 -1.38
CA ILE A 243 14.83 -6.55 -1.66
C ILE A 243 16.26 -7.09 -1.56
N GLU A 244 17.22 -6.37 -2.13
CA GLU A 244 18.64 -6.76 -2.15
C GLU A 244 19.37 -6.49 -0.82
N GLY A 245 18.76 -5.75 0.09
CA GLY A 245 19.37 -5.37 1.36
C GLY A 245 20.46 -4.31 1.21
N THR A 246 20.42 -3.54 0.12
CA THR A 246 21.30 -2.40 -0.11
C THR A 246 20.70 -1.11 0.48
N PRO A 247 21.53 -0.07 0.80
CA PRO A 247 21.02 1.17 1.34
C PRO A 247 19.99 1.83 0.41
N LEU A 248 18.86 2.27 0.98
CA LEU A 248 17.92 3.13 0.26
C LEU A 248 18.61 4.49 0.08
N GLN A 249 18.80 4.90 -1.17
CA GLN A 249 19.36 6.23 -1.47
C GLN A 249 18.29 7.29 -1.15
N SER A 250 18.16 7.62 0.13
CA SER A 250 17.51 8.87 0.52
C SER A 250 18.58 9.95 0.35
N GLU A 251 18.40 10.93 -0.52
CA GLU A 251 19.13 12.17 -0.42
C GLU A 251 18.71 12.87 0.89
N LEU A 252 19.28 12.42 1.98
CA LEU A 252 19.47 13.18 3.19
C LEU A 252 20.97 13.46 3.27
N SER A 253 21.43 14.36 2.43
CA SER A 253 22.57 15.21 2.75
C SER A 253 22.03 16.61 3.04
N PRO A 254 22.56 17.25 4.08
CA PRO A 254 22.01 18.43 4.75
C PRO A 254 21.86 19.66 3.87
#